data_c9d9b29516f3a8a0bf430ddbf3571534
#
_entry.id   c9d9b29516f3a8a0bf430ddbf3571534
#
_cell.length_a   1.000
_cell.length_b   1.000
_cell.length_c   1.000
_cell.angle_alpha   90.00
_cell.angle_beta   90.00
_cell.angle_gamma   90.00
#
_symmetry.space_group_name_H-M   'P 1'
#
loop_
_entity.id
_entity.type
_entity.pdbx_description
1 polymer ?
#
loop_
_entity_poly.entity_id
_entity_poly.type
_entity_poly.pdbx_seq_one_letter_code
_entity_poly.pdbx_strand_id
1 'polypeptide(L)'
;MVESETGKGNQDVMEFVIAPDEAIEIKLEMKKGSIAKYNWTTKNGGLNYNLHGDGHKGSQKSISYKKGRMTSSDSGEFKSAFDGYHGWFWRNRNNESVTVTLETFGDYILIKQMK
;
A
#
# COMPACT_ATOMS: atom_id res chain seq x y z
N MET A 1 -3.07 -13.29 -25.47
CA MET A 1 -3.06 -13.06 -24.88
C MET A 1 -2.89 -13.10 -24.20
N VAL A 2 -2.79 -13.24 -23.87
CA VAL A 2 -2.75 -13.19 -23.12
C VAL A 2 -2.79 -13.27 -22.31
N GLU A 3 -2.94 -13.49 -21.99
CA GLU A 3 -3.13 -13.58 -21.23
C GLU A 3 -2.92 -13.85 -20.46
N SER A 4 -2.83 -14.04 -20.41
CA SER A 4 -2.77 -14.35 -19.72
C SER A 4 -2.22 -14.45 -19.08
N GLU A 5 -1.82 -14.13 -19.28
CA GLU A 5 -1.32 -14.09 -18.51
C GLU A 5 -1.53 -13.95 -17.69
N THR A 6 -2.05 -14.02 -17.71
CA THR A 6 -2.34 -13.87 -17.05
C THR A 6 -2.64 -14.02 -16.06
N GLY A 7 -2.91 -13.78 -16.22
CA GLY A 7 -3.82 -14.09 -15.16
C GLY A 7 -3.29 -13.97 -13.78
N LYS A 8 -2.12 -13.62 -13.62
CA LYS A 8 -1.50 -13.51 -12.31
C LYS A 8 -1.36 -12.09 -11.85
N GLY A 9 -1.76 -11.16 -12.66
CA GLY A 9 -1.58 -9.77 -12.28
C GLY A 9 -2.90 -9.14 -11.93
N ASN A 10 -3.03 -8.68 -10.70
CA ASN A 10 -4.09 -7.77 -10.34
C ASN A 10 -3.58 -6.36 -10.56
N GLN A 11 -4.49 -5.45 -10.86
CA GLN A 11 -4.14 -4.05 -11.08
C GLN A 11 -5.25 -3.20 -10.49
N ASP A 12 -4.88 -2.24 -9.66
CA ASP A 12 -5.84 -1.37 -9.00
C ASP A 12 -5.35 0.06 -9.00
N VAL A 13 -6.29 1.00 -9.05
CA VAL A 13 -6.02 2.42 -8.88
C VAL A 13 -7.05 2.93 -7.88
N MET A 14 -6.56 3.57 -6.81
CA MET A 14 -7.42 4.08 -5.75
C MET A 14 -6.99 5.50 -5.40
N GLU A 15 -7.97 6.31 -5.04
CA GLU A 15 -7.72 7.69 -4.65
C GLU A 15 -8.41 7.97 -3.33
N PHE A 16 -7.70 8.60 -2.40
CA PHE A 16 -8.20 8.88 -1.06
C PHE A 16 -7.91 10.32 -0.68
N VAL A 17 -8.84 10.92 0.05
CA VAL A 17 -8.63 12.23 0.66
C VAL A 17 -8.44 12.02 2.15
N ILE A 18 -7.31 12.47 2.68
CA ILE A 18 -6.95 12.31 4.09
C ILE A 18 -6.98 13.69 4.74
N ALA A 19 -7.89 13.89 5.68
CA ALA A 19 -8.02 15.16 6.39
C ALA A 19 -6.84 15.36 7.36
N PRO A 20 -6.63 16.61 7.82
CA PRO A 20 -5.54 16.86 8.79
C PRO A 20 -5.62 15.93 9.99
N ASP A 21 -4.48 15.39 10.38
CA ASP A 21 -4.28 14.46 11.49
C ASP A 21 -4.95 13.11 11.34
N GLU A 22 -5.60 12.86 10.21
CA GLU A 22 -6.17 11.55 9.92
C GLU A 22 -5.15 10.64 9.26
N ALA A 23 -5.49 9.35 9.27
CA ALA A 23 -4.68 8.33 8.63
C ALA A 23 -5.58 7.33 7.93
N ILE A 24 -5.05 6.72 6.87
CA ILE A 24 -5.71 5.58 6.23
C ILE A 24 -4.69 4.46 6.07
N GLU A 25 -5.21 3.26 5.91
CA GLU A 25 -4.36 2.08 5.73
C GLU A 25 -4.95 1.20 4.64
N ILE A 26 -4.13 0.89 3.63
CA ILE A 26 -4.52 0.05 2.50
C ILE A 26 -3.61 -1.17 2.51
N LYS A 27 -4.19 -2.35 2.44
CA LYS A 27 -3.44 -3.60 2.48
C LYS A 27 -3.78 -4.50 1.31
N LEU A 28 -2.76 -5.19 0.85
CA LEU A 28 -2.86 -6.27 -0.13
C LEU A 28 -2.73 -7.59 0.62
N GLU A 29 -3.65 -8.51 0.38
CA GLU A 29 -3.47 -9.87 0.89
C GLU A 29 -2.54 -10.61 -0.05
N MET A 30 -1.44 -11.14 0.47
CA MET A 30 -0.38 -11.75 -0.33
C MET A 30 0.13 -13.01 0.31
N LYS A 31 0.52 -13.96 -0.52
CA LYS A 31 1.23 -15.14 -0.07
C LYS A 31 2.72 -14.84 -0.03
N LYS A 32 3.44 -15.54 0.84
CA LYS A 32 4.89 -15.39 0.94
C LYS A 32 5.53 -15.50 -0.43
N GLY A 33 6.41 -14.56 -0.75
CA GLY A 33 7.16 -14.58 -2.00
C GLY A 33 6.48 -13.89 -3.16
N SER A 34 5.22 -13.47 -3.00
CA SER A 34 4.52 -12.71 -4.04
C SER A 34 5.12 -11.32 -4.17
N ILE A 35 5.07 -10.77 -5.38
CA ILE A 35 5.65 -9.47 -5.67
C ILE A 35 4.54 -8.51 -6.05
N ALA A 36 4.58 -7.30 -5.47
CA ALA A 36 3.69 -6.22 -5.84
C ALA A 36 4.51 -5.01 -6.25
N LYS A 37 4.10 -4.38 -7.34
CA LYS A 37 4.66 -3.11 -7.80
C LYS A 37 3.68 -2.01 -7.46
N TYR A 38 4.18 -0.82 -7.18
CA TYR A 38 3.32 0.27 -6.77
C TYR A 38 3.88 1.63 -7.13
N ASN A 39 2.98 2.58 -7.16
CA ASN A 39 3.30 3.98 -7.36
C ASN A 39 2.21 4.78 -6.66
N TRP A 40 2.60 5.76 -5.85
CA TRP A 40 1.63 6.68 -5.28
C TRP A 40 2.15 8.10 -5.30
N THR A 41 1.21 9.04 -5.45
CA THR A 41 1.50 10.47 -5.50
C THR A 41 0.46 11.20 -4.69
N THR A 42 0.81 12.41 -4.24
CA THR A 42 -0.10 13.23 -3.45
C THR A 42 -0.32 14.58 -4.10
N LYS A 43 -1.41 15.23 -3.67
CA LYS A 43 -1.71 16.62 -3.98
C LYS A 43 -1.96 17.35 -2.67
N ASN A 44 -1.48 18.59 -2.58
CA ASN A 44 -1.67 19.49 -1.44
C ASN A 44 -0.85 19.12 -0.21
N GLY A 45 0.25 18.41 -0.39
CA GLY A 45 1.17 18.16 0.71
C GLY A 45 1.72 16.74 0.67
N GLY A 46 2.75 16.50 1.47
CA GLY A 46 3.32 15.17 1.63
C GLY A 46 2.66 14.44 2.79
N LEU A 47 2.91 13.15 2.85
CA LEU A 47 2.36 12.27 3.89
C LEU A 47 3.49 11.54 4.59
N ASN A 48 3.28 11.27 5.88
CA ASN A 48 4.12 10.30 6.58
C ASN A 48 3.59 8.92 6.23
N TYR A 49 4.48 7.99 5.92
CA TYR A 49 4.01 6.68 5.48
C TYR A 49 4.87 5.55 6.02
N ASN A 50 4.29 4.37 6.03
CA ASN A 50 4.97 3.13 6.36
C ASN A 50 4.40 2.02 5.48
N LEU A 51 5.25 1.45 4.63
CA LEU A 51 4.91 0.26 3.86
C LEU A 51 5.32 -0.93 4.72
N HIS A 52 4.34 -1.67 5.20
CA HIS A 52 4.60 -2.73 6.17
C HIS A 52 3.67 -3.92 5.95
N GLY A 53 3.97 -5.02 6.62
CA GLY A 53 3.15 -6.22 6.53
C GLY A 53 2.88 -6.81 7.88
N ASP A 54 1.70 -7.43 8.01
CA ASP A 54 1.26 -8.16 9.19
C ASP A 54 0.78 -9.53 8.77
N GLY A 55 1.08 -10.53 9.59
CA GLY A 55 0.60 -11.87 9.33
C GLY A 55 -0.92 -11.97 9.52
N HIS A 56 -1.47 -13.09 9.13
CA HIS A 56 -2.89 -13.36 9.33
C HIS A 56 -3.21 -13.42 10.81
N LYS A 57 -4.50 -13.28 11.12
CA LYS A 57 -4.99 -13.31 12.49
C LYS A 57 -4.41 -14.52 13.24
N GLY A 58 -3.89 -14.26 14.45
CA GLY A 58 -3.25 -15.29 15.25
C GLY A 58 -1.75 -15.40 15.02
N SER A 59 -1.23 -14.80 13.97
CA SER A 59 0.20 -14.72 13.72
C SER A 59 0.76 -13.47 14.38
N GLN A 60 2.00 -13.54 14.85
CA GLN A 60 2.67 -12.38 15.40
C GLN A 60 3.70 -11.80 14.45
N LYS A 61 3.65 -12.20 13.19
CA LYS A 61 4.61 -11.72 12.21
C LYS A 61 4.29 -10.29 11.81
N SER A 62 5.33 -9.48 11.69
CA SER A 62 5.22 -8.14 11.14
C SER A 62 6.56 -7.73 10.55
N ILE A 63 6.54 -6.82 9.60
CA ILE A 63 7.74 -6.34 8.95
C ILE A 63 7.48 -4.93 8.40
N SER A 64 8.49 -4.07 8.48
CA SER A 64 8.45 -2.77 7.81
C SER A 64 9.37 -2.85 6.61
N TYR A 65 8.84 -2.57 5.43
CA TYR A 65 9.62 -2.58 4.19
C TYR A 65 10.25 -1.21 3.92
N LYS A 66 9.51 -0.15 4.18
CA LYS A 66 9.95 1.21 3.85
C LYS A 66 9.09 2.22 4.58
N LYS A 67 9.69 3.33 4.98
CA LYS A 67 8.91 4.40 5.62
C LYS A 67 9.54 5.75 5.32
N GLY A 68 8.76 6.81 5.48
CA GLY A 68 9.24 8.17 5.25
C GLY A 68 8.30 9.20 5.82
N ARG A 69 8.76 10.45 5.80
CA ARG A 69 8.00 11.59 6.32
C ARG A 69 7.83 12.64 5.24
N MET A 70 6.66 13.28 5.24
CA MET A 70 6.34 14.40 4.33
C MET A 70 6.75 14.09 2.89
N THR A 71 6.38 12.90 2.46
CA THR A 71 6.74 12.37 1.15
C THR A 71 5.56 12.56 0.20
N SER A 72 5.84 13.10 -1.00
CA SER A 72 4.79 13.39 -1.99
C SER A 72 4.64 12.31 -3.04
N SER A 73 5.57 11.39 -3.12
CA SER A 73 5.47 10.27 -4.06
C SER A 73 6.45 9.18 -3.68
N ASP A 74 6.11 7.96 -4.05
CA ASP A 74 7.02 6.83 -3.90
C ASP A 74 6.58 5.75 -4.87
N SER A 75 7.54 5.00 -5.37
CA SER A 75 7.27 3.89 -6.27
C SER A 75 8.31 2.82 -6.06
N GLY A 76 7.97 1.60 -6.48
CA GLY A 76 8.90 0.49 -6.35
C GLY A 76 8.18 -0.83 -6.39
N GLU A 77 8.84 -1.83 -5.86
CA GLU A 77 8.23 -3.14 -5.71
C GLU A 77 8.71 -3.76 -4.40
N PHE A 78 7.91 -4.66 -3.87
CA PHE A 78 8.33 -5.41 -2.70
C PHE A 78 7.88 -6.86 -2.82
N LYS A 79 8.60 -7.73 -2.14
CA LYS A 79 8.29 -9.16 -2.08
C LYS A 79 7.77 -9.45 -0.68
N SER A 80 6.60 -10.08 -0.62
CA SER A 80 5.98 -10.44 0.65
C SER A 80 6.87 -11.39 1.45
N ALA A 81 7.18 -11.02 2.68
CA ALA A 81 8.05 -11.82 3.55
C ALA A 81 7.33 -13.03 4.15
N PHE A 82 5.99 -13.00 4.18
CA PHE A 82 5.17 -14.07 4.75
C PHE A 82 3.74 -13.92 4.26
N ASP A 83 2.94 -14.96 4.43
CA ASP A 83 1.51 -14.88 4.13
C ASP A 83 0.86 -13.86 5.05
N GLY A 84 0.12 -12.92 4.49
CA GLY A 84 -0.54 -11.92 5.31
C GLY A 84 -0.97 -10.70 4.51
N TYR A 85 -1.08 -9.58 5.22
CA TYR A 85 -1.56 -8.32 4.68
C TYR A 85 -0.42 -7.32 4.65
N HIS A 86 -0.10 -6.79 3.47
CA HIS A 86 1.06 -5.95 3.24
C HIS A 86 0.61 -4.70 2.49
N GLY A 87 1.00 -3.53 2.98
CA GLY A 87 0.59 -2.30 2.33
C GLY A 87 0.97 -1.05 3.10
N TRP A 88 0.21 -0.01 2.88
CA TRP A 88 0.59 1.34 3.25
C TRP A 88 -0.28 1.88 4.36
N PHE A 89 0.38 2.54 5.31
CA PHE A 89 -0.23 3.40 6.30
C PHE A 89 0.23 4.82 5.95
N TRP A 90 -0.72 5.75 5.75
CA TRP A 90 -0.41 7.16 5.50
C TRP A 90 -1.08 8.02 6.56
N ARG A 91 -0.34 8.99 7.06
CA ARG A 91 -0.87 9.98 8.01
C ARG A 91 -0.62 11.38 7.49
N ASN A 92 -1.66 12.21 7.56
CA ASN A 92 -1.57 13.60 7.14
C ASN A 92 -1.23 14.49 8.34
N ARG A 93 -0.05 15.07 8.32
CA ARG A 93 0.39 16.03 9.33
C ARG A 93 0.36 17.47 8.83
N ASN A 94 -0.34 17.72 7.74
CA ASN A 94 -0.52 19.07 7.19
C ASN A 94 -1.77 19.71 7.77
N ASN A 95 -1.92 21.01 7.53
CA ASN A 95 -3.09 21.76 7.98
C ASN A 95 -4.27 21.65 7.01
N GLU A 96 -4.08 21.01 5.88
CA GLU A 96 -5.09 20.85 4.84
C GLU A 96 -5.21 19.39 4.46
N SER A 97 -6.33 19.06 3.85
CA SER A 97 -6.52 17.71 3.33
C SER A 97 -5.55 17.41 2.21
N VAL A 98 -5.05 16.18 2.16
CA VAL A 98 -4.11 15.71 1.15
C VAL A 98 -4.77 14.56 0.39
N THR A 99 -4.69 14.61 -0.94
CA THR A 99 -5.21 13.53 -1.77
C THR A 99 -4.05 12.63 -2.16
N VAL A 100 -4.21 11.32 -1.95
CA VAL A 100 -3.22 10.33 -2.38
C VAL A 100 -3.84 9.42 -3.43
N THR A 101 -3.11 9.19 -4.52
CA THR A 101 -3.51 8.26 -5.58
C THR A 101 -2.52 7.10 -5.55
N LEU A 102 -3.05 5.90 -5.37
CA LEU A 102 -2.25 4.67 -5.30
C LEU A 102 -2.55 3.80 -6.50
N GLU A 103 -1.50 3.37 -7.18
CA GLU A 103 -1.59 2.37 -8.25
C GLU A 103 -0.82 1.14 -7.82
N THR A 104 -1.43 -0.03 -7.96
CA THR A 104 -0.79 -1.29 -7.61
C THR A 104 -0.90 -2.28 -8.75
N PHE A 105 0.08 -3.16 -8.84
CA PHE A 105 0.09 -4.24 -9.81
C PHE A 105 0.88 -5.42 -9.24
N GLY A 106 0.34 -6.61 -9.32
CA GLY A 106 1.11 -7.78 -8.90
C GLY A 106 0.28 -8.97 -8.46
N ASP A 107 0.95 -9.83 -7.72
CA ASP A 107 0.41 -11.12 -7.29
C ASP A 107 -0.21 -11.00 -5.91
N TYR A 108 -1.32 -10.29 -5.82
CA TYR A 108 -2.06 -10.22 -4.55
C TYR A 108 -3.46 -10.76 -4.76
N ILE A 109 -4.04 -11.26 -3.67
CA ILE A 109 -5.35 -11.91 -3.71
C ILE A 109 -6.46 -10.87 -3.73
N LEU A 110 -6.32 -9.84 -2.89
CA LEU A 110 -7.27 -8.73 -2.82
C LEU A 110 -6.57 -7.49 -2.27
N ILE A 111 -7.24 -6.36 -2.43
CA ILE A 111 -6.81 -5.09 -1.86
C ILE A 111 -7.98 -4.56 -1.04
N LYS A 112 -7.70 -4.01 0.14
CA LYS A 112 -8.75 -3.46 0.98
C LYS A 112 -8.25 -2.34 1.86
N GLN A 113 -9.19 -1.49 2.28
CA GLN A 113 -8.93 -0.42 3.22
C GLN A 113 -9.21 -0.93 4.63
N MET A 114 -8.21 -0.80 5.52
CA MET A 114 -8.30 -1.31 6.89
C MET A 114 -8.83 -0.25 7.84
N LYS A 115 -8.64 1.01 7.49
CA LYS A 115 -9.09 2.14 8.30
C LYS A 115 -9.58 3.24 7.41
#